data_9c15d81735f90b7ada06b7851036eeeb
#
_entry.id   9c15d81735f90b7ada06b7851036eeeb
#
_cell.length_a   1.000
_cell.length_b   1.000
_cell.length_c   1.000
_cell.angle_alpha   90.00
_cell.angle_beta   90.00
_cell.angle_gamma   90.00
#
_symmetry.space_group_name_H-M   'P 1'
#
loop_
_entity.id
_entity.type
_entity.pdbx_description
1 polymer ?
#
loop_
_entity_poly.entity_id
_entity_poly.type
_entity_poly.pdbx_seq_one_letter_code
_entity_poly.pdbx_strand_id
1 'polypeptide(L)'
;VNVYQQPMLPSLCPSPDRVARPVTVALVQMRWLRDPTRHRQQLEEGVARAADAGAEVVFLPELTLSRYPADQYPTGRADALAESLETGPTVAFLRELATRCDLHVHGSLFEATDAPDGRGFNTAVMVDNTGALVAKTRKTHIPVTAGYWEDHYFAQGPADNAYPVHQLELDSGSLPVGLPTCWDEWFPEVARAYGLGGAALLCYPTAIGSEPDYPDFDTAPLWQQTIVGHAITNGLFMVVPNRWGSEGLIQFYGSSFIVDPFGRLLGRAPRDESCVLVATLDIAQRHDWLTLFPFFKTRRPDSYGQLVAPVTSNNRGIPVPSPLDRSDDQAPA
;
A
#
# COMPACT_ATOMS: atom_id res chain seq x y z
N VAL A 1 -14.29 14.90 -8.94
CA VAL A 1 -13.10 14.03 -9.04
C VAL A 1 -13.00 13.51 -10.47
N ASN A 2 -11.85 13.70 -11.15
CA ASN A 2 -11.63 13.19 -12.51
C ASN A 2 -11.40 11.67 -12.50
N VAL A 3 -11.80 11.00 -13.59
CA VAL A 3 -11.58 9.56 -13.78
C VAL A 3 -10.68 9.36 -14.99
N TYR A 4 -9.56 8.66 -14.77
CA TYR A 4 -8.63 8.25 -15.82
C TYR A 4 -8.76 6.74 -16.00
N GLN A 5 -9.28 6.30 -17.13
CA GLN A 5 -9.54 4.89 -17.40
C GLN A 5 -8.58 4.36 -18.45
N GLN A 6 -8.00 3.20 -18.16
CA GLN A 6 -7.08 2.50 -19.07
C GLN A 6 -7.66 1.15 -19.49
N PRO A 7 -7.72 0.89 -20.79
CA PRO A 7 -8.18 -0.40 -21.30
C PRO A 7 -7.17 -1.50 -20.93
N MET A 8 -7.65 -2.74 -20.95
CA MET A 8 -6.80 -3.91 -20.79
C MET A 8 -5.72 -3.96 -21.88
N LEU A 9 -4.45 -4.01 -21.47
CA LEU A 9 -3.34 -4.21 -22.40
C LEU A 9 -3.11 -5.70 -22.67
N PRO A 10 -2.74 -6.07 -23.92
CA PRO A 10 -2.44 -7.45 -24.24
C PRO A 10 -1.18 -7.94 -23.52
N SER A 11 -1.11 -9.26 -23.28
CA SER A 11 0.12 -9.91 -22.82
C SER A 11 1.22 -9.76 -23.86
N LEU A 12 2.47 -9.54 -23.39
CA LEU A 12 3.65 -9.44 -24.28
C LEU A 12 4.21 -10.82 -24.66
N CYS A 13 3.86 -11.87 -23.91
CA CYS A 13 4.32 -13.25 -24.14
C CYS A 13 3.20 -14.26 -23.85
N PRO A 14 2.07 -14.20 -24.57
CA PRO A 14 0.92 -15.06 -24.29
C PRO A 14 1.26 -16.54 -24.46
N SER A 15 0.95 -17.37 -23.46
CA SER A 15 1.07 -18.82 -23.56
C SER A 15 0.02 -19.40 -24.53
N PRO A 16 0.30 -20.56 -25.21
CA PRO A 16 -0.59 -21.11 -26.26
C PRO A 16 -2.03 -21.38 -25.80
N ASP A 17 -2.20 -21.90 -24.59
CA ASP A 17 -3.50 -22.28 -24.03
C ASP A 17 -4.09 -21.22 -23.08
N ARG A 18 -3.67 -19.99 -23.26
CA ARG A 18 -4.03 -18.87 -22.41
C ARG A 18 -5.51 -18.51 -22.50
N VAL A 19 -6.15 -18.34 -21.35
CA VAL A 19 -7.45 -17.70 -21.22
C VAL A 19 -7.25 -16.39 -20.46
N ALA A 20 -7.66 -15.27 -21.05
CA ALA A 20 -7.62 -13.97 -20.40
C ALA A 20 -8.52 -13.99 -19.14
N ARG A 21 -8.05 -13.33 -18.09
CA ARG A 21 -8.78 -13.18 -16.82
C ARG A 21 -8.89 -11.69 -16.48
N PRO A 22 -9.83 -10.97 -17.12
CA PRO A 22 -10.00 -9.54 -16.87
C PRO A 22 -10.58 -9.30 -15.47
N VAL A 23 -9.97 -8.37 -14.75
CA VAL A 23 -10.45 -7.82 -13.47
C VAL A 23 -10.30 -6.32 -13.56
N THR A 24 -11.36 -5.56 -13.27
CA THR A 24 -11.28 -4.10 -13.25
C THR A 24 -11.06 -3.61 -11.83
N VAL A 25 -9.95 -2.91 -11.63
CA VAL A 25 -9.57 -2.32 -10.35
C VAL A 25 -9.49 -0.80 -10.45
N ALA A 26 -9.68 -0.12 -9.33
CA ALA A 26 -9.47 1.31 -9.24
C ALA A 26 -8.63 1.68 -8.02
N LEU A 27 -7.93 2.80 -8.11
CA LEU A 27 -7.38 3.50 -6.95
C LEU A 27 -7.90 4.92 -6.89
N VAL A 28 -7.98 5.46 -5.70
CA VAL A 28 -8.37 6.85 -5.46
C VAL A 28 -7.16 7.61 -4.92
N GLN A 29 -6.77 8.68 -5.61
CA GLN A 29 -5.81 9.66 -5.12
C GLN A 29 -6.55 10.87 -4.60
N MET A 30 -6.27 11.29 -3.35
CA MET A 30 -6.82 12.53 -2.83
C MET A 30 -5.95 13.15 -1.75
N ARG A 31 -6.21 14.42 -1.45
CA ARG A 31 -5.60 15.09 -0.31
C ARG A 31 -6.45 14.91 0.93
N TRP A 32 -5.81 14.89 2.08
CA TRP A 32 -6.53 14.97 3.34
C TRP A 32 -7.16 16.37 3.52
N LEU A 33 -8.39 16.41 4.01
CA LEU A 33 -9.11 17.64 4.35
C LEU A 33 -9.38 17.70 5.85
N ARG A 34 -9.11 18.85 6.45
CA ARG A 34 -9.32 19.10 7.89
C ARG A 34 -10.79 18.90 8.32
N ASP A 35 -11.74 19.22 7.45
CA ASP A 35 -13.15 18.97 7.68
C ASP A 35 -13.46 17.49 7.41
N PRO A 36 -13.81 16.70 8.45
CA PRO A 36 -14.01 15.26 8.29
C PRO A 36 -15.21 14.92 7.41
N THR A 37 -16.24 15.76 7.39
CA THR A 37 -17.41 15.55 6.52
C THR A 37 -17.01 15.71 5.05
N ARG A 38 -16.30 16.77 4.71
CA ARG A 38 -15.82 17.00 3.35
C ARG A 38 -14.80 15.95 2.93
N HIS A 39 -13.96 15.49 3.86
CA HIS A 39 -12.99 14.44 3.57
C HIS A 39 -13.69 13.12 3.22
N ARG A 40 -14.69 12.71 4.01
CA ARG A 40 -15.54 11.54 3.71
C ARG A 40 -16.25 11.69 2.37
N GLN A 41 -16.87 12.84 2.11
CA GLN A 41 -17.57 13.10 0.84
C GLN A 41 -16.65 12.94 -0.40
N GLN A 42 -15.39 13.39 -0.33
CA GLN A 42 -14.43 13.16 -1.42
C GLN A 42 -14.15 11.68 -1.65
N LEU A 43 -13.95 10.91 -0.56
CA LEU A 43 -13.73 9.46 -0.64
C LEU A 43 -14.96 8.76 -1.23
N GLU A 44 -16.15 9.12 -0.76
CA GLU A 44 -17.43 8.61 -1.27
C GLU A 44 -17.60 8.87 -2.76
N GLU A 45 -17.33 10.11 -3.20
CA GLU A 45 -17.37 10.46 -4.63
C GLU A 45 -16.35 9.64 -5.43
N GLY A 46 -15.12 9.48 -4.91
CA GLY A 46 -14.08 8.70 -5.57
C GLY A 46 -14.48 7.24 -5.75
N VAL A 47 -14.99 6.60 -4.70
CA VAL A 47 -15.44 5.20 -4.74
C VAL A 47 -16.65 5.03 -5.66
N ALA A 48 -17.64 5.93 -5.60
CA ALA A 48 -18.80 5.88 -6.48
C ALA A 48 -18.40 6.00 -7.97
N ARG A 49 -17.48 6.92 -8.29
CA ARG A 49 -16.96 7.05 -9.68
C ARG A 49 -16.17 5.82 -10.13
N ALA A 50 -15.47 5.16 -9.23
CA ALA A 50 -14.81 3.90 -9.53
C ALA A 50 -15.81 2.78 -9.85
N ALA A 51 -16.89 2.68 -9.06
CA ALA A 51 -18.00 1.76 -9.31
C ALA A 51 -18.69 2.03 -10.65
N ASP A 52 -19.02 3.31 -10.93
CA ASP A 52 -19.61 3.74 -12.21
C ASP A 52 -18.72 3.39 -13.42
N ALA A 53 -17.41 3.33 -13.22
CA ALA A 53 -16.43 2.93 -14.23
C ALA A 53 -16.20 1.41 -14.31
N GLY A 54 -16.96 0.62 -13.54
CA GLY A 54 -16.96 -0.84 -13.57
C GLY A 54 -15.86 -1.50 -12.75
N ALA A 55 -15.29 -0.80 -11.75
CA ALA A 55 -14.33 -1.41 -10.84
C ALA A 55 -15.02 -2.42 -9.91
N GLU A 56 -14.39 -3.58 -9.69
CA GLU A 56 -14.81 -4.59 -8.72
C GLU A 56 -14.09 -4.40 -7.36
N VAL A 57 -12.92 -3.74 -7.40
CA VAL A 57 -12.11 -3.45 -6.22
C VAL A 57 -11.59 -2.02 -6.29
N VAL A 58 -11.71 -1.28 -5.18
CA VAL A 58 -11.17 0.09 -5.04
C VAL A 58 -10.16 0.15 -3.90
N PHE A 59 -9.02 0.79 -4.16
CA PHE A 59 -7.92 0.96 -3.21
C PHE A 59 -7.77 2.43 -2.82
N LEU A 60 -7.76 2.69 -1.50
CA LEU A 60 -7.66 4.02 -0.91
C LEU A 60 -6.26 4.24 -0.30
N PRO A 61 -5.83 5.51 -0.13
CA PRO A 61 -4.54 5.84 0.46
C PRO A 61 -4.37 5.38 1.92
N GLU A 62 -3.12 5.30 2.36
CA GLU A 62 -2.72 4.99 3.74
C GLU A 62 -3.40 5.92 4.75
N LEU A 63 -3.79 5.36 5.92
CA LEU A 63 -4.50 6.08 6.99
C LEU A 63 -5.72 6.86 6.46
N THR A 64 -6.57 6.15 5.76
CA THR A 64 -7.63 6.64 4.85
C THR A 64 -8.44 7.82 5.38
N LEU A 65 -8.92 7.79 6.63
CA LEU A 65 -9.71 8.87 7.22
C LEU A 65 -8.89 9.89 8.02
N SER A 66 -7.66 9.55 8.37
CA SER A 66 -6.85 10.33 9.28
C SER A 66 -5.88 11.25 8.56
N ARG A 67 -5.56 12.39 9.19
CA ARG A 67 -4.34 13.12 8.88
C ARG A 67 -3.14 12.19 9.12
N TYR A 68 -2.08 12.36 8.33
CA TYR A 68 -0.82 11.64 8.59
C TYR A 68 -0.22 12.15 9.91
N PRO A 69 -0.08 11.31 10.95
CA PRO A 69 0.29 11.80 12.28
C PRO A 69 1.80 11.92 12.46
N ALA A 70 2.60 11.14 11.72
CA ALA A 70 4.01 10.93 11.99
C ALA A 70 4.95 12.02 11.40
N ASP A 71 4.39 13.12 10.89
CA ASP A 71 5.14 14.32 10.55
C ASP A 71 5.60 15.11 11.79
N GLN A 72 5.17 14.69 12.96
CA GLN A 72 5.53 15.25 14.27
C GLN A 72 5.57 14.14 15.32
N TYR A 73 6.26 14.41 16.44
CA TYR A 73 6.18 13.52 17.60
C TYR A 73 4.80 13.60 18.27
N PRO A 74 4.31 12.51 18.88
CA PRO A 74 3.03 12.53 19.58
C PRO A 74 3.08 13.48 20.79
N THR A 75 2.07 14.34 20.90
CA THR A 75 1.87 15.21 22.07
C THR A 75 0.99 14.48 23.10
N GLY A 76 1.55 13.52 23.82
CA GLY A 76 0.82 12.63 24.73
C GLY A 76 0.83 11.18 24.24
N ARG A 77 -0.23 10.43 24.56
CA ARG A 77 -0.32 9.03 24.09
C ARG A 77 -0.59 8.97 22.58
N ALA A 78 0.20 8.17 21.88
CA ALA A 78 0.07 8.00 20.43
C ALA A 78 -1.29 7.40 20.03
N ASP A 79 -1.83 6.49 20.87
CA ASP A 79 -3.10 5.79 20.67
C ASP A 79 -4.37 6.66 20.77
N ALA A 80 -4.23 7.94 21.07
CA ALA A 80 -5.37 8.88 21.06
C ALA A 80 -6.04 8.98 19.66
N LEU A 81 -5.33 8.60 18.59
CA LEU A 81 -5.83 8.56 17.22
C LEU A 81 -6.17 7.14 16.74
N ALA A 82 -5.91 6.14 17.59
CA ALA A 82 -6.12 4.75 17.22
C ALA A 82 -7.60 4.35 17.33
N GLU A 83 -8.02 3.43 16.48
CA GLU A 83 -9.40 2.95 16.41
C GLU A 83 -9.49 1.42 16.41
N SER A 84 -10.63 0.90 16.86
CA SER A 84 -10.91 -0.53 16.83
C SER A 84 -11.15 -1.02 15.40
N LEU A 85 -10.60 -2.18 15.05
CA LEU A 85 -10.92 -2.86 13.79
C LEU A 85 -12.40 -3.28 13.68
N GLU A 86 -13.06 -3.54 14.80
CA GLU A 86 -14.43 -4.03 14.79
C GLU A 86 -15.45 -2.89 14.71
N THR A 87 -15.23 -1.82 15.47
CA THR A 87 -16.21 -0.75 15.71
C THR A 87 -15.71 0.64 15.33
N GLY A 88 -14.46 0.75 14.84
CA GLY A 88 -13.84 2.02 14.50
C GLY A 88 -14.47 2.70 13.29
N PRO A 89 -14.35 4.02 13.20
CA PRO A 89 -15.00 4.82 12.16
C PRO A 89 -14.49 4.51 10.75
N THR A 90 -13.22 4.08 10.58
CA THR A 90 -12.70 3.77 9.25
C THR A 90 -13.33 2.48 8.72
N VAL A 91 -13.32 1.39 9.48
CA VAL A 91 -13.94 0.13 9.01
C VAL A 91 -15.43 0.29 8.80
N ALA A 92 -16.14 1.03 9.68
CA ALA A 92 -17.56 1.34 9.49
C ALA A 92 -17.82 2.10 8.18
N PHE A 93 -16.97 3.06 7.85
CA PHE A 93 -17.06 3.83 6.61
C PHE A 93 -16.78 2.96 5.38
N LEU A 94 -15.76 2.09 5.43
CA LEU A 94 -15.47 1.17 4.33
C LEU A 94 -16.61 0.18 4.07
N ARG A 95 -17.25 -0.33 5.15
CA ARG A 95 -18.43 -1.20 5.06
C ARG A 95 -19.61 -0.50 4.37
N GLU A 96 -19.87 0.75 4.73
CA GLU A 96 -20.91 1.56 4.09
C GLU A 96 -20.62 1.75 2.60
N LEU A 97 -19.39 2.10 2.23
CA LEU A 97 -18.99 2.28 0.84
C LEU A 97 -19.11 0.98 0.04
N ALA A 98 -18.57 -0.11 0.57
CA ALA A 98 -18.56 -1.41 -0.10
C ALA A 98 -19.98 -1.91 -0.39
N THR A 99 -20.86 -1.84 0.60
CA THR A 99 -22.27 -2.28 0.44
C THR A 99 -23.05 -1.37 -0.50
N ARG A 100 -22.86 -0.04 -0.39
CA ARG A 100 -23.60 0.92 -1.21
C ARG A 100 -23.19 0.88 -2.68
N CYS A 101 -21.90 0.67 -2.95
CA CYS A 101 -21.35 0.67 -4.30
C CYS A 101 -21.19 -0.74 -4.91
N ASP A 102 -21.55 -1.78 -4.16
CA ASP A 102 -21.49 -3.20 -4.57
C ASP A 102 -20.10 -3.62 -5.10
N LEU A 103 -19.03 -3.31 -4.32
CA LEU A 103 -17.66 -3.62 -4.67
C LEU A 103 -16.78 -3.83 -3.43
N HIS A 104 -15.57 -4.38 -3.63
CA HIS A 104 -14.59 -4.50 -2.56
C HIS A 104 -13.89 -3.15 -2.33
N VAL A 105 -13.79 -2.72 -1.06
CA VAL A 105 -13.11 -1.46 -0.68
C VAL A 105 -11.94 -1.74 0.25
N HIS A 106 -10.74 -1.39 -0.20
CA HIS A 106 -9.55 -1.36 0.61
C HIS A 106 -9.39 -0.01 1.29
N GLY A 107 -8.89 0.00 2.53
CA GLY A 107 -8.46 1.18 3.25
C GLY A 107 -7.42 0.83 4.30
N SER A 108 -6.94 1.84 5.01
CA SER A 108 -5.94 1.68 6.07
C SER A 108 -6.26 2.58 7.25
N LEU A 109 -5.88 2.14 8.44
CA LEU A 109 -6.18 2.81 9.69
C LEU A 109 -5.09 2.62 10.75
N PHE A 110 -5.11 3.47 11.77
CA PHE A 110 -4.34 3.29 12.99
C PHE A 110 -5.12 2.34 13.91
N GLU A 111 -4.74 1.06 13.93
CA GLU A 111 -5.38 0.03 14.77
C GLU A 111 -4.97 0.18 16.23
N ALA A 112 -5.95 0.27 17.13
CA ALA A 112 -5.73 0.31 18.56
C ALA A 112 -5.22 -1.03 19.11
N THR A 113 -4.36 -0.96 20.12
CA THR A 113 -3.86 -2.12 20.87
C THR A 113 -3.88 -1.83 22.36
N ASP A 114 -3.69 -2.86 23.19
CA ASP A 114 -3.51 -2.73 24.63
C ASP A 114 -2.02 -2.53 25.02
N ALA A 115 -1.19 -2.12 24.08
CA ALA A 115 0.24 -1.94 24.33
C ALA A 115 0.49 -0.83 25.38
N PRO A 116 1.31 -1.10 26.42
CA PRO A 116 1.54 -0.14 27.50
C PRO A 116 2.24 1.14 27.06
N ASP A 117 2.99 1.10 25.97
CA ASP A 117 3.67 2.25 25.37
C ASP A 117 2.73 3.12 24.50
N GLY A 118 1.46 2.71 24.32
CA GLY A 118 0.47 3.43 23.53
C GLY A 118 0.65 3.35 22.03
N ARG A 119 1.55 2.49 21.52
CA ARG A 119 1.66 2.24 20.08
C ARG A 119 0.60 1.25 19.63
N GLY A 120 0.08 1.47 18.43
CA GLY A 120 -0.80 0.53 17.75
C GLY A 120 -0.18 0.01 16.47
N PHE A 121 -0.99 -0.38 15.50
CA PHE A 121 -0.52 -0.83 14.19
C PHE A 121 -1.07 0.08 13.08
N ASN A 122 -0.25 0.28 12.06
CA ASN A 122 -0.72 0.77 10.77
C ASN A 122 -1.24 -0.44 10.00
N THR A 123 -2.57 -0.49 9.80
CA THR A 123 -3.24 -1.71 9.33
C THR A 123 -4.03 -1.45 8.06
N ALA A 124 -3.68 -2.17 7.00
CA ALA A 124 -4.46 -2.25 5.77
C ALA A 124 -5.57 -3.29 5.91
N VAL A 125 -6.75 -2.97 5.41
CA VAL A 125 -7.94 -3.82 5.48
C VAL A 125 -8.66 -3.86 4.14
N MET A 126 -9.42 -4.94 3.90
CA MET A 126 -10.35 -5.06 2.78
C MET A 126 -11.73 -5.45 3.29
N VAL A 127 -12.73 -4.76 2.82
CA VAL A 127 -14.15 -5.06 3.07
C VAL A 127 -14.79 -5.45 1.75
N ASP A 128 -15.54 -6.56 1.74
CA ASP A 128 -16.27 -7.02 0.56
C ASP A 128 -17.62 -6.30 0.37
N ASN A 129 -18.28 -6.54 -0.75
CA ASN A 129 -19.57 -5.94 -1.11
C ASN A 129 -20.73 -6.30 -0.15
N THR A 130 -20.56 -7.32 0.72
CA THR A 130 -21.52 -7.64 1.79
C THR A 130 -21.26 -6.82 3.07
N GLY A 131 -20.16 -6.09 3.13
CA GLY A 131 -19.70 -5.37 4.32
C GLY A 131 -18.86 -6.23 5.28
N ALA A 132 -18.46 -7.44 4.90
CA ALA A 132 -17.58 -8.26 5.71
C ALA A 132 -16.11 -7.83 5.59
N LEU A 133 -15.38 -7.84 6.71
CA LEU A 133 -13.92 -7.63 6.73
C LEU A 133 -13.24 -8.94 6.29
N VAL A 134 -12.75 -8.98 5.03
CA VAL A 134 -12.22 -10.20 4.40
C VAL A 134 -10.70 -10.28 4.37
N ALA A 135 -10.01 -9.16 4.59
CA ALA A 135 -8.54 -9.15 4.65
C ALA A 135 -8.02 -8.12 5.65
N LYS A 136 -6.87 -8.45 6.25
CA LYS A 136 -6.13 -7.57 7.15
C LYS A 136 -4.63 -7.85 7.07
N THR A 137 -3.83 -6.78 6.96
CA THR A 137 -2.37 -6.85 7.03
C THR A 137 -1.83 -5.68 7.83
N ARG A 138 -0.97 -5.94 8.81
CA ARG A 138 -0.29 -4.91 9.59
C ARG A 138 1.04 -4.57 8.95
N LYS A 139 1.35 -3.28 8.80
CA LYS A 139 2.61 -2.78 8.22
C LYS A 139 3.80 -3.42 8.93
N THR A 140 4.70 -4.01 8.16
CA THR A 140 5.82 -4.78 8.69
C THR A 140 7.02 -3.90 8.97
N HIS A 141 7.35 -3.00 8.05
CA HIS A 141 8.49 -2.09 8.16
C HIS A 141 8.02 -0.68 8.53
N ILE A 142 8.62 -0.12 9.57
CA ILE A 142 8.23 1.19 10.12
C ILE A 142 9.35 2.18 9.83
N PRO A 143 9.07 3.30 9.11
CA PRO A 143 10.06 4.35 8.86
C PRO A 143 10.40 5.13 10.14
N VAL A 144 11.63 5.68 10.17
CA VAL A 144 12.20 6.37 11.33
C VAL A 144 12.93 7.66 10.93
N THR A 145 12.67 8.16 9.73
CA THR A 145 13.32 9.36 9.18
C THR A 145 12.56 10.63 9.53
N ALA A 146 13.19 11.79 9.35
CA ALA A 146 12.58 13.09 9.60
C ALA A 146 11.27 13.27 8.84
N GLY A 147 10.22 13.67 9.55
CA GLY A 147 8.86 13.80 9.01
C GLY A 147 8.10 12.47 8.84
N TYR A 148 8.75 11.34 9.09
CA TYR A 148 8.18 10.00 9.04
C TYR A 148 8.53 9.22 10.33
N TRP A 149 8.28 9.84 11.49
CA TRP A 149 8.56 9.25 12.81
C TRP A 149 7.48 8.25 13.23
N GLU A 150 7.24 7.27 12.36
CA GLU A 150 6.16 6.29 12.56
C GLU A 150 6.45 5.35 13.74
N ASP A 151 7.70 5.13 14.09
CA ASP A 151 8.12 4.32 15.24
C ASP A 151 7.63 4.86 16.59
N HIS A 152 7.19 6.12 16.64
CA HIS A 152 6.54 6.71 17.82
C HIS A 152 5.04 6.44 17.90
N TYR A 153 4.42 5.97 16.81
CA TYR A 153 3.00 5.71 16.71
C TYR A 153 2.69 4.23 16.52
N PHE A 154 3.50 3.53 15.70
CA PHE A 154 3.20 2.18 15.27
C PHE A 154 4.27 1.19 15.69
N ALA A 155 3.82 0.02 16.14
CA ALA A 155 4.64 -1.16 16.27
C ALA A 155 4.75 -1.87 14.91
N GLN A 156 5.83 -2.61 14.72
CA GLN A 156 5.98 -3.51 13.58
C GLN A 156 4.90 -4.59 13.61
N GLY A 157 4.35 -4.94 12.45
CA GLY A 157 3.45 -6.07 12.31
C GLY A 157 4.10 -7.38 12.80
N PRO A 158 3.32 -8.34 13.33
CA PRO A 158 3.85 -9.60 13.83
C PRO A 158 4.60 -10.36 12.72
N ALA A 159 5.73 -10.99 13.09
CA ALA A 159 6.52 -11.82 12.16
C ALA A 159 5.74 -13.05 11.67
N ASP A 160 4.90 -13.60 12.54
CA ASP A 160 4.02 -14.71 12.18
C ASP A 160 2.96 -14.23 11.20
N ASN A 161 2.96 -14.82 10.00
CA ASN A 161 2.08 -14.45 8.90
C ASN A 161 2.19 -12.97 8.50
N ALA A 162 3.42 -12.44 8.42
CA ALA A 162 3.68 -11.04 8.07
C ALA A 162 3.21 -10.66 6.66
N TYR A 163 3.15 -11.61 5.74
CA TYR A 163 2.82 -11.40 4.32
C TYR A 163 1.66 -12.28 3.85
N PRO A 164 0.46 -12.13 4.43
CA PRO A 164 -0.69 -12.97 4.10
C PRO A 164 -1.21 -12.66 2.70
N VAL A 165 -1.47 -13.72 1.91
CA VAL A 165 -2.18 -13.60 0.63
C VAL A 165 -3.65 -13.89 0.88
N HIS A 166 -4.49 -12.91 0.56
CA HIS A 166 -5.93 -12.97 0.73
C HIS A 166 -6.61 -13.29 -0.60
N GLN A 167 -7.61 -14.17 -0.59
CA GLN A 167 -8.42 -14.46 -1.77
C GLN A 167 -9.64 -13.54 -1.75
N LEU A 168 -9.76 -12.67 -2.75
CA LEU A 168 -10.96 -11.87 -2.97
C LEU A 168 -11.85 -12.60 -3.97
N GLU A 169 -13.07 -12.89 -3.58
CA GLU A 169 -14.05 -13.51 -4.47
C GLU A 169 -14.82 -12.39 -5.18
N LEU A 170 -14.53 -12.21 -6.48
CA LEU A 170 -15.09 -11.18 -7.33
C LEU A 170 -16.03 -11.82 -8.35
N ASP A 171 -16.89 -11.04 -9.01
CA ASP A 171 -17.73 -11.51 -10.11
C ASP A 171 -16.89 -12.07 -11.27
N SER A 172 -15.71 -11.47 -11.52
CA SER A 172 -14.73 -11.93 -12.51
C SER A 172 -13.91 -13.16 -12.09
N GLY A 173 -14.10 -13.65 -10.86
CA GLY A 173 -13.39 -14.79 -10.27
C GLY A 173 -12.46 -14.41 -9.13
N SER A 174 -11.81 -15.40 -8.51
CA SER A 174 -10.95 -15.19 -7.35
C SER A 174 -9.67 -14.40 -7.70
N LEU A 175 -9.36 -13.36 -6.93
CA LEU A 175 -8.15 -12.54 -7.07
C LEU A 175 -7.28 -12.66 -5.81
N PRO A 176 -6.10 -13.32 -5.89
CA PRO A 176 -5.17 -13.38 -4.76
C PRO A 176 -4.41 -12.05 -4.62
N VAL A 177 -4.59 -11.38 -3.47
CA VAL A 177 -4.00 -10.06 -3.18
C VAL A 177 -3.12 -10.07 -1.95
N GLY A 178 -2.08 -9.24 -1.96
CA GLY A 178 -1.32 -8.83 -0.78
C GLY A 178 -1.58 -7.35 -0.48
N LEU A 179 -1.56 -7.00 0.81
CA LEU A 179 -1.84 -5.65 1.28
C LEU A 179 -0.66 -5.09 2.13
N PRO A 180 0.58 -5.09 1.63
CA PRO A 180 1.67 -4.39 2.29
C PRO A 180 1.43 -2.88 2.26
N THR A 181 2.07 -2.11 3.16
CA THR A 181 1.76 -0.69 3.31
C THR A 181 3.01 0.19 3.18
N CYS A 182 2.95 1.20 2.32
CA CYS A 182 3.88 2.34 2.21
C CYS A 182 5.36 1.92 2.31
N TRP A 183 6.04 2.13 3.45
CA TRP A 183 7.46 1.81 3.65
C TRP A 183 7.84 0.37 3.29
N ASP A 184 6.90 -0.59 3.36
CA ASP A 184 7.10 -1.97 2.90
C ASP A 184 7.48 -2.03 1.41
N GLU A 185 7.13 -1.02 0.62
CA GLU A 185 7.38 -0.95 -0.83
C GLU A 185 8.86 -0.82 -1.20
N TRP A 186 9.71 -0.39 -0.26
CA TRP A 186 11.15 -0.25 -0.48
C TRP A 186 11.93 -1.56 -0.31
N PHE A 187 11.30 -2.58 0.28
CA PHE A 187 11.92 -3.87 0.61
C PHE A 187 11.61 -4.93 -0.44
N PRO A 188 12.62 -5.36 -1.24
CA PRO A 188 12.40 -6.40 -2.26
C PRO A 188 11.93 -7.73 -1.65
N GLU A 189 12.24 -8.01 -0.39
CA GLU A 189 11.82 -9.18 0.36
C GLU A 189 10.31 -9.26 0.49
N VAL A 190 9.63 -8.12 0.66
CA VAL A 190 8.17 -8.03 0.82
C VAL A 190 7.48 -8.51 -0.46
N ALA A 191 7.80 -7.89 -1.60
CA ALA A 191 7.20 -8.28 -2.87
C ALA A 191 7.54 -9.74 -3.25
N ARG A 192 8.76 -10.20 -2.90
CA ARG A 192 9.18 -11.58 -3.11
C ARG A 192 8.40 -12.56 -2.26
N ALA A 193 8.18 -12.26 -0.98
CA ALA A 193 7.39 -13.11 -0.08
C ALA A 193 5.95 -13.27 -0.59
N TYR A 194 5.30 -12.19 -0.92
CA TYR A 194 3.95 -12.23 -1.52
C TYR A 194 3.91 -12.97 -2.86
N GLY A 195 4.89 -12.73 -3.74
CA GLY A 195 4.99 -13.42 -5.01
C GLY A 195 5.12 -14.93 -4.87
N LEU A 196 5.93 -15.39 -3.91
CA LEU A 196 6.09 -16.80 -3.56
C LEU A 196 4.84 -17.37 -2.87
N GLY A 197 4.13 -16.54 -2.10
CA GLY A 197 2.84 -16.89 -1.47
C GLY A 197 1.68 -16.99 -2.47
N GLY A 198 1.90 -16.64 -3.75
CA GLY A 198 0.91 -16.78 -4.82
C GLY A 198 0.06 -15.53 -5.07
N ALA A 199 0.37 -14.38 -4.49
CA ALA A 199 -0.30 -13.14 -4.82
C ALA A 199 -0.21 -12.85 -6.33
N ALA A 200 -1.28 -12.31 -6.91
CA ALA A 200 -1.31 -11.80 -8.28
C ALA A 200 -1.20 -10.27 -8.31
N LEU A 201 -1.71 -9.62 -7.26
CA LEU A 201 -1.72 -8.18 -7.12
C LEU A 201 -1.23 -7.79 -5.71
N LEU A 202 -0.42 -6.74 -5.62
CA LEU A 202 -0.16 -6.05 -4.36
C LEU A 202 -0.75 -4.65 -4.39
N CYS A 203 -1.36 -4.25 -3.28
CA CYS A 203 -1.68 -2.86 -3.02
C CYS A 203 -0.71 -2.30 -1.98
N TYR A 204 -0.07 -1.17 -2.32
CA TYR A 204 0.68 -0.35 -1.36
C TYR A 204 -0.10 0.94 -1.10
N PRO A 205 -1.00 0.97 -0.09
CA PRO A 205 -1.57 2.24 0.35
C PRO A 205 -0.44 3.11 0.91
N THR A 206 -0.36 4.35 0.44
CA THR A 206 0.84 5.16 0.64
C THR A 206 0.49 6.56 1.15
N ALA A 207 1.36 7.07 2.02
CA ALA A 207 1.46 8.46 2.40
C ALA A 207 2.93 8.88 2.29
N ILE A 208 3.40 9.09 1.05
CA ILE A 208 4.79 9.43 0.74
C ILE A 208 4.88 10.75 -0.02
N GLY A 209 5.90 11.54 0.30
CA GLY A 209 6.08 12.88 -0.25
C GLY A 209 7.53 13.35 -0.14
N SER A 210 7.69 14.66 0.11
CA SER A 210 8.99 15.31 0.25
C SER A 210 9.79 14.74 1.42
N GLU A 211 11.11 14.87 1.31
CA GLU A 211 12.05 14.59 2.39
C GLU A 211 12.37 15.91 3.12
N PRO A 212 11.91 16.12 4.37
CA PRO A 212 12.10 17.39 5.07
C PRO A 212 13.56 17.84 5.20
N ASP A 213 14.48 16.88 5.40
CA ASP A 213 15.93 17.17 5.49
C ASP A 213 16.60 17.42 4.12
N TYR A 214 15.92 17.07 3.02
CA TYR A 214 16.40 17.21 1.65
C TYR A 214 15.31 17.74 0.71
N PRO A 215 14.80 18.95 0.93
CA PRO A 215 13.61 19.48 0.25
C PRO A 215 13.73 19.59 -1.27
N ASP A 216 14.94 19.69 -1.79
CA ASP A 216 15.23 19.77 -3.23
C ASP A 216 15.37 18.39 -3.89
N PHE A 217 15.31 17.30 -3.12
CA PHE A 217 15.45 15.94 -3.63
C PHE A 217 14.07 15.32 -3.90
N ASP A 218 13.69 15.23 -5.17
CA ASP A 218 12.47 14.55 -5.59
C ASP A 218 12.64 13.03 -5.61
N THR A 219 12.12 12.35 -4.60
CA THR A 219 12.19 10.89 -4.47
C THR A 219 11.10 10.14 -5.24
N ALA A 220 10.10 10.82 -5.80
CA ALA A 220 9.00 10.17 -6.53
C ALA A 220 9.46 9.28 -7.71
N PRO A 221 10.47 9.64 -8.53
CA PRO A 221 10.97 8.75 -9.57
C PRO A 221 11.60 7.46 -9.04
N LEU A 222 12.32 7.54 -7.91
CA LEU A 222 12.95 6.37 -7.28
C LEU A 222 11.90 5.42 -6.72
N TRP A 223 10.92 5.98 -6.02
CA TRP A 223 9.76 5.25 -5.51
C TRP A 223 9.06 4.46 -6.61
N GLN A 224 8.70 5.11 -7.72
CA GLN A 224 8.04 4.44 -8.83
C GLN A 224 8.93 3.35 -9.45
N GLN A 225 10.22 3.61 -9.67
CA GLN A 225 11.14 2.63 -10.27
C GLN A 225 11.33 1.40 -9.39
N THR A 226 11.41 1.56 -8.07
CA THR A 226 11.51 0.46 -7.11
C THR A 226 10.32 -0.47 -7.23
N ILE A 227 9.10 0.07 -7.22
CA ILE A 227 7.87 -0.72 -7.31
C ILE A 227 7.71 -1.39 -8.68
N VAL A 228 8.07 -0.69 -9.77
CA VAL A 228 8.11 -1.28 -11.12
C VAL A 228 9.10 -2.45 -11.17
N GLY A 229 10.27 -2.32 -10.55
CA GLY A 229 11.23 -3.41 -10.43
C GLY A 229 10.66 -4.62 -9.68
N HIS A 230 9.89 -4.38 -8.62
CA HIS A 230 9.19 -5.44 -7.89
C HIS A 230 8.09 -6.12 -8.70
N ALA A 231 7.33 -5.36 -9.48
CA ALA A 231 6.34 -5.91 -10.41
C ALA A 231 6.97 -6.90 -11.39
N ILE A 232 8.04 -6.48 -12.06
CA ILE A 232 8.77 -7.29 -13.04
C ILE A 232 9.35 -8.55 -12.41
N THR A 233 10.12 -8.41 -11.33
CA THR A 233 10.89 -9.51 -10.74
C THR A 233 10.04 -10.55 -10.00
N ASN A 234 8.76 -10.24 -9.73
CA ASN A 234 7.84 -11.14 -9.05
C ASN A 234 6.59 -11.49 -9.89
N GLY A 235 6.48 -10.94 -11.10
CA GLY A 235 5.32 -11.14 -11.97
C GLY A 235 4.02 -10.68 -11.32
N LEU A 236 4.00 -9.47 -10.74
CA LEU A 236 2.89 -8.95 -9.96
C LEU A 236 2.29 -7.71 -10.61
N PHE A 237 0.98 -7.57 -10.50
CA PHE A 237 0.35 -6.25 -10.64
C PHE A 237 0.56 -5.46 -9.36
N MET A 238 0.79 -4.14 -9.48
CA MET A 238 0.89 -3.23 -8.34
C MET A 238 -0.15 -2.11 -8.48
N VAL A 239 -0.87 -1.85 -7.41
CA VAL A 239 -1.80 -0.73 -7.27
C VAL A 239 -1.32 0.13 -6.11
N VAL A 240 -0.99 1.39 -6.40
CA VAL A 240 -0.27 2.25 -5.46
C VAL A 240 -1.02 3.56 -5.27
N PRO A 241 -2.05 3.58 -4.40
CA PRO A 241 -2.77 4.80 -4.07
C PRO A 241 -1.96 5.65 -3.10
N ASN A 242 -1.65 6.88 -3.48
CA ASN A 242 -1.00 7.87 -2.63
C ASN A 242 -1.94 9.05 -2.37
N ARG A 243 -1.66 9.81 -1.32
CA ARG A 243 -2.26 11.12 -1.09
C ARG A 243 -1.43 12.22 -1.76
N TRP A 244 -2.01 13.42 -1.89
CA TRP A 244 -1.31 14.60 -2.39
C TRP A 244 -1.57 15.83 -1.50
N GLY A 245 -0.74 16.86 -1.66
CA GLY A 245 -0.88 18.10 -0.91
C GLY A 245 -0.11 18.12 0.40
N SER A 246 -0.17 19.25 1.12
CA SER A 246 0.64 19.46 2.33
C SER A 246 -0.11 19.00 3.58
N GLU A 247 0.59 18.26 4.42
CA GLU A 247 0.17 17.91 5.79
C GLU A 247 1.37 18.11 6.72
N GLY A 248 1.39 19.26 7.42
CA GLY A 248 2.50 19.62 8.32
C GLY A 248 3.83 19.75 7.58
N LEU A 249 4.81 18.91 7.93
CA LEU A 249 6.16 18.95 7.34
C LEU A 249 6.23 18.31 5.95
N ILE A 250 5.24 17.50 5.56
CA ILE A 250 5.30 16.70 4.36
C ILE A 250 4.48 17.34 3.23
N GLN A 251 5.09 17.46 2.04
CA GLN A 251 4.40 17.69 0.79
C GLN A 251 4.25 16.36 0.07
N PHE A 252 3.08 15.73 0.22
CA PHE A 252 2.76 14.48 -0.48
C PHE A 252 2.67 14.72 -1.98
N TYR A 253 3.35 13.89 -2.77
CA TYR A 253 3.53 14.17 -4.20
C TYR A 253 2.51 13.49 -5.12
N GLY A 254 1.41 12.93 -4.59
CA GLY A 254 0.42 12.26 -5.42
C GLY A 254 1.04 11.18 -6.28
N SER A 255 0.92 11.29 -7.57
CA SER A 255 1.54 10.39 -8.55
C SER A 255 1.15 8.92 -8.40
N SER A 256 0.00 8.63 -7.79
CA SER A 256 -0.54 7.27 -7.68
C SER A 256 -0.49 6.54 -9.02
N PHE A 257 -0.24 5.25 -9.03
CA PHE A 257 -0.09 4.52 -10.30
C PHE A 257 -0.52 3.05 -10.20
N ILE A 258 -0.73 2.45 -11.37
CA ILE A 258 -0.98 1.03 -11.55
C ILE A 258 0.06 0.51 -12.55
N VAL A 259 0.69 -0.63 -12.24
CA VAL A 259 1.70 -1.26 -13.09
C VAL A 259 1.43 -2.75 -13.24
N ASP A 260 1.75 -3.29 -14.43
CA ASP A 260 1.58 -4.70 -14.75
C ASP A 260 2.87 -5.53 -14.55
N PRO A 261 2.81 -6.88 -14.66
CA PRO A 261 3.97 -7.76 -14.49
C PRO A 261 5.12 -7.51 -15.46
N PHE A 262 4.89 -6.80 -16.57
CA PHE A 262 5.93 -6.43 -17.54
C PHE A 262 6.57 -5.08 -17.23
N GLY A 263 6.14 -4.39 -16.16
CA GLY A 263 6.60 -3.07 -15.77
C GLY A 263 5.97 -1.91 -16.55
N ARG A 264 4.89 -2.16 -17.31
CA ARG A 264 4.16 -1.10 -18.01
C ARG A 264 3.26 -0.36 -17.04
N LEU A 265 3.36 0.97 -17.03
CA LEU A 265 2.42 1.82 -16.30
C LEU A 265 1.08 1.78 -17.02
N LEU A 266 0.07 1.20 -16.37
CA LEU A 266 -1.31 1.18 -16.86
C LEU A 266 -2.03 2.50 -16.60
N GLY A 267 -1.56 3.29 -15.64
CA GLY A 267 -2.03 4.62 -15.35
C GLY A 267 -1.15 5.29 -14.31
N ARG A 268 -1.04 6.62 -14.38
CA ARG A 268 -0.38 7.46 -13.40
C ARG A 268 -1.19 8.74 -13.18
N ALA A 269 -1.48 9.04 -11.92
CA ALA A 269 -2.17 10.25 -11.52
C ALA A 269 -1.25 11.49 -11.61
N PRO A 270 -1.79 12.67 -11.82
CA PRO A 270 -1.07 13.94 -11.61
C PRO A 270 -0.58 14.07 -10.16
N ARG A 271 0.36 14.99 -9.93
CA ARG A 271 0.95 15.18 -8.58
C ARG A 271 0.02 15.90 -7.61
N ASP A 272 -0.87 16.73 -8.11
CA ASP A 272 -1.61 17.77 -7.36
C ASP A 272 -3.11 17.75 -7.62
N GLU A 273 -3.66 16.59 -7.94
CA GLU A 273 -5.07 16.44 -8.29
C GLU A 273 -5.72 15.29 -7.55
N SER A 274 -6.96 15.46 -7.09
CA SER A 274 -7.80 14.36 -6.63
C SER A 274 -8.44 13.68 -7.82
N CYS A 275 -8.17 12.38 -8.00
CA CYS A 275 -8.64 11.62 -9.15
C CYS A 275 -8.83 10.13 -8.83
N VAL A 276 -9.48 9.43 -9.74
CA VAL A 276 -9.61 7.97 -9.76
C VAL A 276 -8.86 7.45 -10.97
N LEU A 277 -7.95 6.49 -10.75
CA LEU A 277 -7.40 5.68 -11.84
C LEU A 277 -8.15 4.36 -11.90
N VAL A 278 -8.59 3.97 -13.08
CA VAL A 278 -9.27 2.71 -13.34
C VAL A 278 -8.48 1.93 -14.39
N ALA A 279 -8.21 0.66 -14.14
CA ALA A 279 -7.53 -0.20 -15.10
C ALA A 279 -8.17 -1.60 -15.13
N THR A 280 -8.38 -2.15 -16.32
CA THR A 280 -8.71 -3.55 -16.47
C THR A 280 -7.42 -4.36 -16.59
N LEU A 281 -7.17 -5.22 -15.62
CA LEU A 281 -6.01 -6.08 -15.51
C LEU A 281 -6.33 -7.44 -16.13
N ASP A 282 -5.40 -8.01 -16.87
CA ASP A 282 -5.50 -9.40 -17.28
C ASP A 282 -4.60 -10.25 -16.38
N ILE A 283 -5.18 -10.83 -15.36
CA ILE A 283 -4.46 -11.57 -14.32
C ILE A 283 -3.65 -12.75 -14.87
N ALA A 284 -4.03 -13.29 -16.05
CA ALA A 284 -3.27 -14.35 -16.71
C ALA A 284 -1.86 -13.91 -17.15
N GLN A 285 -1.60 -12.61 -17.30
CA GLN A 285 -0.26 -12.09 -17.65
C GLN A 285 0.83 -12.48 -16.63
N ARG A 286 0.46 -12.65 -15.36
CA ARG A 286 1.39 -13.19 -14.35
C ARG A 286 1.91 -14.58 -14.75
N HIS A 287 1.01 -15.47 -15.17
CA HIS A 287 1.38 -16.82 -15.58
C HIS A 287 2.25 -16.77 -16.84
N ASP A 288 1.87 -15.97 -17.84
CA ASP A 288 2.61 -15.82 -19.09
C ASP A 288 4.05 -15.37 -18.81
N TRP A 289 4.23 -14.33 -18.00
CA TRP A 289 5.54 -13.77 -17.67
C TRP A 289 6.41 -14.77 -16.88
N LEU A 290 5.86 -15.40 -15.84
CA LEU A 290 6.60 -16.37 -15.01
C LEU A 290 6.83 -17.71 -15.72
N THR A 291 6.14 -18.00 -16.81
CA THR A 291 6.44 -19.12 -17.70
C THR A 291 7.66 -18.82 -18.56
N LEU A 292 7.73 -17.63 -19.16
CA LEU A 292 8.86 -17.20 -19.97
C LEU A 292 10.12 -16.96 -19.10
N PHE A 293 9.95 -16.34 -17.95
CA PHE A 293 11.03 -16.07 -16.98
C PHE A 293 10.73 -16.77 -15.64
N PRO A 294 11.14 -18.04 -15.48
CA PRO A 294 10.76 -18.84 -14.32
C PRO A 294 11.59 -18.51 -13.07
N PHE A 295 11.57 -17.25 -12.63
CA PHE A 295 12.35 -16.71 -11.52
C PHE A 295 12.24 -17.56 -10.25
N PHE A 296 11.03 -18.06 -9.94
CA PHE A 296 10.80 -18.83 -8.70
C PHE A 296 11.39 -20.24 -8.76
N LYS A 297 11.46 -20.86 -9.95
CA LYS A 297 12.08 -22.18 -10.15
C LYS A 297 13.60 -22.13 -10.09
N THR A 298 14.19 -21.00 -10.48
CA THR A 298 15.65 -20.83 -10.60
C THR A 298 16.27 -20.15 -9.38
N ARG A 299 15.50 -19.89 -8.32
CA ARG A 299 16.01 -19.36 -7.05
C ARG A 299 17.04 -20.30 -6.42
N ARG A 300 17.96 -19.73 -5.67
CA ARG A 300 19.01 -20.43 -4.91
C ARG A 300 18.86 -20.12 -3.41
N PRO A 301 17.78 -20.63 -2.74
CA PRO A 301 17.54 -20.37 -1.32
C PRO A 301 18.72 -20.73 -0.42
N ASP A 302 19.50 -21.73 -0.83
CA ASP A 302 20.73 -22.17 -0.18
C ASP A 302 21.82 -21.09 -0.13
N SER A 303 21.75 -20.07 -0.98
CA SER A 303 22.67 -18.94 -1.03
C SER A 303 22.16 -17.67 -0.34
N TYR A 304 20.96 -17.67 0.21
CA TYR A 304 20.29 -16.45 0.72
C TYR A 304 20.41 -16.27 2.25
N GLY A 305 21.24 -17.07 2.92
CA GLY A 305 21.37 -16.99 4.39
C GLY A 305 21.73 -15.61 4.92
N GLN A 306 22.46 -14.80 4.16
CA GLN A 306 22.80 -13.42 4.55
C GLN A 306 21.58 -12.47 4.57
N LEU A 307 20.52 -12.77 3.83
CA LEU A 307 19.30 -11.92 3.80
C LEU A 307 18.52 -11.97 5.11
N VAL A 308 18.72 -13.03 5.89
CA VAL A 308 18.05 -13.21 7.20
C VAL A 308 18.99 -13.04 8.38
N ALA A 309 20.26 -12.73 8.13
CA ALA A 309 21.23 -12.45 9.17
C ALA A 309 21.03 -11.02 9.71
N PRO A 310 21.12 -10.82 11.04
CA PRO A 310 21.07 -9.49 11.61
C PRO A 310 22.16 -8.58 11.03
N VAL A 311 21.79 -7.34 10.70
CA VAL A 311 22.75 -6.31 10.30
C VAL A 311 23.35 -5.71 11.57
N THR A 312 24.66 -5.82 11.74
CA THR A 312 25.38 -5.19 12.85
C THR A 312 26.18 -4.00 12.34
N SER A 313 26.52 -3.05 13.22
CA SER A 313 27.34 -1.86 12.88
C SER A 313 28.67 -2.21 12.22
N ASN A 314 29.18 -3.42 12.42
CA ASN A 314 30.42 -3.91 11.82
C ASN A 314 30.20 -4.56 10.44
N ASN A 315 28.98 -4.77 10.02
CA ASN A 315 28.68 -5.32 8.70
C ASN A 315 28.80 -4.23 7.63
N ARG A 316 30.04 -4.04 7.11
CA ARG A 316 30.33 -3.23 5.92
C ARG A 316 30.33 -1.71 6.10
N GLY A 317 30.50 -1.19 7.32
CA GLY A 317 30.64 0.26 7.55
C GLY A 317 29.38 1.09 7.30
N ILE A 318 28.22 0.45 7.22
CA ILE A 318 26.93 1.13 7.18
C ILE A 318 26.48 1.29 8.63
N PRO A 319 26.35 2.53 9.15
CA PRO A 319 25.75 2.74 10.47
C PRO A 319 24.31 2.24 10.43
N VAL A 320 23.99 1.22 11.20
CA VAL A 320 22.61 0.85 11.47
C VAL A 320 22.27 1.48 12.80
N PRO A 321 21.44 2.52 12.85
CA PRO A 321 20.91 3.02 14.11
C PRO A 321 20.15 1.89 14.79
N SER A 322 20.58 1.50 15.99
CA SER A 322 19.76 0.61 16.81
C SER A 322 18.45 1.36 17.13
N PRO A 323 17.30 0.74 16.92
CA PRO A 323 16.04 1.31 17.39
C PRO A 323 16.01 1.56 18.90
N LEU A 324 16.95 0.93 19.63
CA LEU A 324 17.09 1.02 21.08
C LEU A 324 18.16 2.04 21.54
N ASP A 325 18.97 2.58 20.61
CA ASP A 325 20.06 3.53 20.93
C ASP A 325 19.62 5.00 20.84
N ARG A 326 18.36 5.29 20.69
CA ARG A 326 17.85 6.65 20.79
C ARG A 326 17.78 7.01 22.28
N SER A 327 18.84 7.61 22.79
CA SER A 327 18.75 8.40 24.01
C SER A 327 17.69 9.49 23.79
N ASP A 328 16.79 9.68 24.76
CA ASP A 328 15.72 10.69 24.79
C ASP A 328 16.20 12.15 24.65
N ASP A 329 17.47 12.38 24.31
CA ASP A 329 18.16 13.68 24.38
C ASP A 329 18.11 14.51 23.08
N GLN A 330 17.35 14.11 22.03
CA GLN A 330 17.19 14.91 20.81
C GLN A 330 15.73 15.36 20.57
N ALA A 331 15.05 15.84 21.57
CA ALA A 331 13.90 16.70 21.36
C ALA A 331 14.43 18.07 20.90
N PRO A 332 14.03 18.62 19.76
CA PRO A 332 14.39 19.98 19.40
C PRO A 332 13.80 20.95 20.42
N ALA A 333 14.62 21.90 20.83
CA ALA A 333 14.25 22.97 21.74
C ALA A 333 13.18 23.91 21.18
#